data_6b2252e24206e382de75a3f904a02cd2
#
_entry.id   6b2252e24206e382de75a3f904a02cd2
#
_cell.length_a   1.000
_cell.length_b   1.000
_cell.length_c   1.000
_cell.angle_alpha   90.00
_cell.angle_beta   90.00
_cell.angle_gamma   90.00
#
_symmetry.space_group_name_H-M   'P 1'
#
loop_
_entity.id
_entity.type
_entity.pdbx_description
1 polymer ?
#
loop_
_entity_poly.entity_id
_entity_poly.type
_entity_poly.pdbx_seq_one_letter_code
_entity_poly.pdbx_strand_id
1 'polypeptide(L)'
;DNFKRRSTGSTEIATSINFQQRPEYQRNIAGAGIKYNWRWRRINFSFNLLDLSYIYLPYMTDAFKDKYMKPTSSIRFSYEDHFIMRWGLGINMSNRRNMTFNTGNFYTFRANVRTAGNLLYGISKLTNQQKNEDGVYEIFNIQYSQFAKADVDFAYNWYLTDKARLVFHSGLGVGLPYGNASILPFEERYYSGGANSMRGWSARRLGPGNFYNSSGSIDFMKQSGDIKLDLNLEARFRLIWKLEAALFLDAGNIWTIHDYAEQPTGVFRWNEFYKQIACNYGF
;
A
#
# COMPACT_ATOMS: atom_id res chain seq x y z
N ASP A 1 -16.82 -24.82 22.35
CA ASP A 1 -17.96 -23.97 22.74
C ASP A 1 -17.58 -22.58 23.32
N ASN A 2 -16.43 -22.46 23.97
CA ASN A 2 -15.95 -21.15 24.47
C ASN A 2 -15.55 -20.17 23.35
N PHE A 3 -15.25 -20.65 22.17
CA PHE A 3 -14.94 -19.79 21.01
C PHE A 3 -16.19 -19.08 20.49
N LYS A 4 -17.30 -19.81 20.33
CA LYS A 4 -18.57 -19.27 19.82
C LYS A 4 -19.19 -18.19 20.75
N ARG A 5 -19.01 -18.30 22.06
CA ARG A 5 -19.58 -17.35 23.05
C ARG A 5 -18.81 -16.01 23.11
N ARG A 6 -17.58 -15.91 22.57
CA ARG A 6 -16.70 -14.73 22.68
C ARG A 6 -16.31 -14.13 21.34
N SER A 7 -16.79 -14.68 20.23
CA SER A 7 -16.53 -14.17 18.89
C SER A 7 -17.82 -13.64 18.27
N THR A 8 -17.72 -12.49 17.64
CA THR A 8 -18.76 -11.93 16.77
C THR A 8 -18.25 -11.95 15.35
N GLY A 9 -19.00 -12.55 14.44
CA GLY A 9 -18.69 -12.63 13.01
C GLY A 9 -19.64 -11.77 12.19
N SER A 10 -19.15 -11.18 11.12
CA SER A 10 -19.94 -10.48 10.11
C SER A 10 -19.38 -10.71 8.72
N THR A 11 -20.25 -10.85 7.74
CA THR A 11 -19.90 -10.89 6.33
C THR A 11 -20.21 -9.55 5.70
N GLU A 12 -19.27 -9.00 4.97
CA GLU A 12 -19.37 -7.75 4.25
C GLU A 12 -19.32 -8.08 2.75
N ILE A 13 -20.31 -7.62 1.99
CA ILE A 13 -20.33 -7.68 0.53
C ILE A 13 -20.28 -6.24 0.06
N ALA A 14 -19.30 -5.90 -0.75
CA ALA A 14 -19.09 -4.55 -1.23
C ALA A 14 -18.94 -4.54 -2.75
N THR A 15 -19.47 -3.51 -3.37
CA THR A 15 -19.20 -3.15 -4.76
C THR A 15 -18.73 -1.71 -4.81
N SER A 16 -17.84 -1.41 -5.74
CA SER A 16 -17.30 -0.06 -5.89
C SER A 16 -17.11 0.28 -7.37
N ILE A 17 -17.34 1.53 -7.70
CA ILE A 17 -17.00 2.10 -9.00
C ILE A 17 -16.25 3.40 -8.74
N ASN A 18 -15.09 3.55 -9.35
CA ASN A 18 -14.27 4.74 -9.25
C ASN A 18 -13.95 5.25 -10.66
N PHE A 19 -14.24 6.53 -10.90
CA PHE A 19 -13.92 7.21 -12.15
C PHE A 19 -12.83 8.24 -11.87
N GLN A 20 -11.71 8.10 -12.53
CA GLN A 20 -10.62 9.03 -12.46
C GLN A 20 -10.37 9.66 -13.82
N GLN A 21 -10.53 10.97 -13.90
CA GLN A 21 -10.24 11.74 -15.09
C GLN A 21 -9.01 12.63 -14.86
N ARG A 22 -8.05 12.53 -15.76
CA ARG A 22 -6.87 13.39 -15.83
C ARG A 22 -6.74 13.93 -17.26
N PRO A 23 -6.03 15.04 -17.46
CA PRO A 23 -5.82 15.56 -18.81
C PRO A 23 -5.21 14.55 -19.78
N GLU A 24 -4.35 13.65 -19.27
CA GLU A 24 -3.57 12.71 -20.07
C GLU A 24 -4.28 11.37 -20.28
N TYR A 25 -5.15 10.94 -19.35
CA TYR A 25 -5.85 9.65 -19.43
C TYR A 25 -7.12 9.62 -18.58
N GLN A 26 -8.02 8.71 -18.92
CA GLN A 26 -9.15 8.32 -18.09
C GLN A 26 -8.96 6.90 -17.58
N ARG A 27 -9.36 6.67 -16.34
CA ARG A 27 -9.23 5.37 -15.69
C ARG A 27 -10.48 5.07 -14.88
N ASN A 28 -11.07 3.95 -15.15
CA ASN A 28 -12.27 3.46 -14.48
C ASN A 28 -11.91 2.18 -13.73
N ILE A 29 -12.32 2.07 -12.48
CA ILE A 29 -12.08 0.90 -11.64
C ILE A 29 -13.45 0.40 -11.16
N ALA A 30 -13.80 -0.82 -11.54
CA ALA A 30 -14.95 -1.53 -10.98
C ALA A 30 -14.47 -2.59 -10.00
N GLY A 31 -15.07 -2.65 -8.83
CA GLY A 31 -14.69 -3.59 -7.79
C GLY A 31 -15.88 -4.34 -7.20
N ALA A 32 -15.66 -5.58 -6.80
CA ALA A 32 -16.61 -6.39 -6.04
C ALA A 32 -15.84 -7.27 -5.04
N GLY A 33 -16.34 -7.36 -3.81
CA GLY A 33 -15.64 -8.10 -2.79
C GLY A 33 -16.55 -8.76 -1.77
N ILE A 34 -16.07 -9.86 -1.21
CA ILE A 34 -16.66 -10.58 -0.09
C ILE A 34 -15.60 -10.70 0.99
N LYS A 35 -15.90 -10.16 2.16
CA LYS A 35 -15.00 -10.14 3.30
C LYS A 35 -15.71 -10.69 4.53
N TYR A 36 -15.05 -11.59 5.22
CA TYR A 36 -15.50 -12.11 6.50
C TYR A 36 -14.71 -11.48 7.63
N ASN A 37 -15.39 -10.80 8.55
CA ASN A 37 -14.79 -10.19 9.73
C ASN A 37 -15.23 -10.98 10.96
N TRP A 38 -14.30 -11.24 11.89
CA TRP A 38 -14.64 -11.79 13.20
C TRP A 38 -13.77 -11.18 14.28
N ARG A 39 -14.35 -11.03 15.44
CA ARG A 39 -13.68 -10.49 16.60
C ARG A 39 -13.56 -11.57 17.66
N TRP A 40 -12.36 -11.78 18.13
CA TRP A 40 -12.07 -12.64 19.27
C TRP A 40 -11.33 -11.85 20.34
N ARG A 41 -12.00 -11.59 21.48
CA ARG A 41 -11.48 -10.72 22.55
C ARG A 41 -11.13 -9.32 22.02
N ARG A 42 -9.84 -8.98 21.94
CA ARG A 42 -9.29 -7.68 21.48
C ARG A 42 -8.73 -7.72 20.07
N ILE A 43 -8.80 -8.87 19.42
CA ILE A 43 -8.25 -9.09 18.10
C ILE A 43 -9.42 -9.13 17.11
N ASN A 44 -9.32 -8.27 16.10
CA ASN A 44 -10.22 -8.31 14.96
C ASN A 44 -9.45 -8.98 13.81
N PHE A 45 -10.04 -10.04 13.29
CA PHE A 45 -9.55 -10.73 12.12
C PHE A 45 -10.41 -10.35 10.93
N SER A 46 -9.82 -10.26 9.78
CA SER A 46 -10.53 -10.10 8.51
C SER A 46 -9.99 -11.08 7.48
N PHE A 47 -10.87 -11.71 6.75
CA PHE A 47 -10.52 -12.58 5.64
C PHE A 47 -11.23 -12.07 4.39
N ASN A 48 -10.46 -11.57 3.43
CA ASN A 48 -10.96 -11.25 2.10
C ASN A 48 -11.04 -12.55 1.31
N LEU A 49 -12.25 -13.11 1.22
CA LEU A 49 -12.51 -14.35 0.49
C LEU A 49 -12.41 -14.15 -1.02
N LEU A 50 -12.87 -12.99 -1.48
CA LEU A 50 -12.82 -12.56 -2.86
C LEU A 50 -12.77 -11.03 -2.88
N ASP A 51 -11.81 -10.48 -3.60
CA ASP A 51 -11.71 -9.05 -3.86
C ASP A 51 -11.26 -8.89 -5.31
N LEU A 52 -12.22 -8.58 -6.18
CA LEU A 52 -12.03 -8.38 -7.61
C LEU A 52 -11.95 -6.90 -7.92
N SER A 53 -10.99 -6.51 -8.72
CA SER A 53 -10.92 -5.18 -9.32
C SER A 53 -10.63 -5.32 -10.80
N TYR A 54 -11.45 -4.69 -11.62
CA TYR A 54 -11.22 -4.50 -13.04
C TYR A 54 -10.84 -3.06 -13.30
N ILE A 55 -9.66 -2.86 -13.84
CA ILE A 55 -9.11 -1.57 -14.19
C ILE A 55 -9.21 -1.42 -15.70
N TYR A 56 -9.88 -0.36 -16.15
CA TYR A 56 -10.15 -0.06 -17.55
C TYR A 56 -9.73 1.37 -17.88
N LEU A 57 -8.92 1.55 -18.93
CA LEU A 57 -8.41 2.84 -19.39
C LEU A 57 -9.00 3.20 -20.78
N PRO A 58 -10.22 3.77 -20.83
CA PRO A 58 -10.92 4.04 -22.08
C PRO A 58 -10.24 5.10 -22.96
N TYR A 59 -9.42 5.96 -22.37
CA TYR A 59 -8.78 7.06 -23.07
C TYR A 59 -7.36 7.34 -22.57
N MET A 60 -6.45 7.53 -23.50
CA MET A 60 -5.10 8.05 -23.28
C MET A 60 -4.70 8.95 -24.43
N THR A 61 -4.02 10.05 -24.15
CA THR A 61 -3.44 10.93 -25.18
C THR A 61 -2.26 10.24 -25.88
N ASP A 62 -2.01 10.59 -27.14
CA ASP A 62 -0.89 10.02 -27.89
C ASP A 62 0.46 10.33 -27.25
N ALA A 63 0.65 11.57 -26.76
CA ALA A 63 1.85 11.95 -26.02
C ALA A 63 2.09 11.08 -24.77
N PHE A 64 1.02 10.66 -24.09
CA PHE A 64 1.10 9.77 -22.94
C PHE A 64 1.46 8.34 -23.38
N LYS A 65 0.84 7.83 -24.45
CA LYS A 65 1.16 6.51 -25.02
C LYS A 65 2.64 6.44 -25.43
N ASP A 66 3.14 7.42 -26.16
CA ASP A 66 4.53 7.49 -26.60
C ASP A 66 5.54 7.50 -25.46
N LYS A 67 5.13 8.05 -24.31
CA LYS A 67 5.99 8.13 -23.13
C LYS A 67 5.99 6.84 -22.31
N TYR A 68 4.84 6.19 -22.11
CA TYR A 68 4.68 5.12 -21.12
C TYR A 68 4.31 3.75 -21.69
N MET A 69 3.78 3.68 -22.94
CA MET A 69 3.33 2.44 -23.54
C MET A 69 4.36 1.77 -24.45
N LYS A 70 5.63 2.17 -24.32
CA LYS A 70 6.71 1.54 -25.06
C LYS A 70 6.87 0.07 -24.64
N PRO A 71 7.14 -0.87 -25.56
CA PRO A 71 7.35 -2.28 -25.22
C PRO A 71 8.43 -2.53 -24.17
N THR A 72 9.42 -1.63 -24.09
CA THR A 72 10.54 -1.71 -23.15
C THR A 72 10.23 -1.10 -21.78
N SER A 73 9.08 -0.44 -21.61
CA SER A 73 8.72 0.22 -20.36
C SER A 73 8.14 -0.78 -19.37
N SER A 74 8.79 -0.94 -18.21
CA SER A 74 8.30 -1.81 -17.13
C SER A 74 6.99 -1.30 -16.49
N ILE A 75 6.70 -0.01 -16.61
CA ILE A 75 5.47 0.58 -16.05
C ILE A 75 4.26 0.50 -16.99
N ARG A 76 4.44 0.03 -18.24
CA ARG A 76 3.39 -0.13 -19.25
C ARG A 76 2.18 -0.89 -18.69
N PHE A 77 2.40 -2.01 -17.99
CA PHE A 77 1.36 -2.83 -17.39
C PHE A 77 0.38 -2.05 -16.51
N SER A 78 0.83 -1.02 -15.81
CA SER A 78 0.00 -0.19 -14.94
C SER A 78 -0.96 0.73 -15.69
N TYR A 79 -0.77 0.85 -16.99
CA TYR A 79 -1.59 1.66 -17.89
C TYR A 79 -2.32 0.83 -18.96
N GLU A 80 -2.36 -0.47 -18.79
CA GLU A 80 -3.17 -1.40 -19.58
C GLU A 80 -4.36 -1.89 -18.77
N ASP A 81 -5.38 -2.36 -19.48
CA ASP A 81 -6.53 -2.99 -18.83
C ASP A 81 -6.09 -4.26 -18.12
N HIS A 82 -6.46 -4.40 -16.87
CA HIS A 82 -6.07 -5.59 -16.12
C HIS A 82 -7.04 -5.95 -15.01
N PHE A 83 -7.05 -7.23 -14.64
CA PHE A 83 -7.74 -7.75 -13.48
C PHE A 83 -6.81 -7.91 -12.29
N ILE A 84 -7.33 -7.63 -11.11
CA ILE A 84 -6.71 -7.97 -9.84
C ILE A 84 -7.71 -8.79 -9.04
N MET A 85 -7.41 -10.06 -8.81
CA MET A 85 -8.19 -10.93 -7.95
C MET A 85 -7.37 -11.25 -6.70
N ARG A 86 -7.76 -10.66 -5.57
CA ARG A 86 -7.02 -10.72 -4.31
C ARG A 86 -7.71 -11.64 -3.30
N TRP A 87 -6.87 -12.31 -2.52
CA TRP A 87 -7.20 -12.94 -1.26
C TRP A 87 -6.36 -12.34 -0.17
N GLY A 88 -6.87 -12.29 1.05
CA GLY A 88 -6.08 -11.70 2.10
C GLY A 88 -6.56 -12.01 3.50
N LEU A 89 -5.61 -11.97 4.42
CA LEU A 89 -5.82 -12.07 5.86
C LEU A 89 -5.37 -10.79 6.52
N GLY A 90 -6.18 -10.28 7.45
CA GLY A 90 -5.84 -9.12 8.24
C GLY A 90 -6.05 -9.37 9.73
N ILE A 91 -5.18 -8.79 10.52
CA ILE A 91 -5.24 -8.77 11.99
C ILE A 91 -5.16 -7.32 12.45
N ASN A 92 -6.08 -6.94 13.32
CA ASN A 92 -6.05 -5.63 13.97
C ASN A 92 -6.27 -5.83 15.47
N MET A 93 -5.33 -5.40 16.28
CA MET A 93 -5.41 -5.45 17.74
C MET A 93 -5.08 -4.09 18.36
N SER A 94 -5.81 -3.78 19.43
CA SER A 94 -5.52 -2.62 20.25
C SER A 94 -5.91 -2.90 21.70
N ASN A 95 -5.08 -2.43 22.62
CA ASN A 95 -5.42 -2.45 24.03
C ASN A 95 -6.02 -1.12 24.52
N ARG A 96 -6.28 -0.17 23.60
CA ARG A 96 -6.93 1.10 23.93
C ARG A 96 -8.31 0.82 24.51
N ARG A 97 -8.56 1.27 25.75
CA ARG A 97 -9.87 1.24 26.39
C ARG A 97 -10.65 2.48 25.97
N ASN A 98 -11.98 2.32 25.82
CA ASN A 98 -12.88 3.47 25.67
C ASN A 98 -12.96 4.22 27.02
N MET A 99 -11.93 5.00 27.32
CA MET A 99 -11.92 5.88 28.49
C MET A 99 -12.08 7.32 28.05
N THR A 100 -12.94 8.05 28.72
CA THR A 100 -13.18 9.49 28.54
C THR A 100 -11.91 10.31 28.81
N PHE A 101 -10.98 9.76 29.60
CA PHE A 101 -9.64 10.28 29.86
C PHE A 101 -8.62 9.21 29.48
N ASN A 102 -7.78 9.53 28.54
CA ASN A 102 -6.71 8.67 28.02
C ASN A 102 -5.54 8.60 29.02
N THR A 103 -5.74 8.00 30.17
CA THR A 103 -4.72 7.73 31.16
C THR A 103 -4.15 6.33 30.92
N GLY A 104 -2.86 6.26 30.59
CA GLY A 104 -2.14 5.00 30.45
C GLY A 104 -1.62 4.71 29.04
N ASN A 105 -0.74 3.74 28.97
CA ASN A 105 -0.09 3.31 27.75
C ASN A 105 -1.04 2.46 26.92
N PHE A 106 -1.01 2.64 25.62
CA PHE A 106 -1.75 1.78 24.69
C PHE A 106 -0.97 1.57 23.39
N TYR A 107 -1.29 0.47 22.74
CA TYR A 107 -0.76 0.15 21.42
C TYR A 107 -1.88 -0.17 20.43
N THR A 108 -1.54 -0.01 19.15
CA THR A 108 -2.30 -0.55 18.03
C THR A 108 -1.35 -1.34 17.15
N PHE A 109 -1.78 -2.50 16.70
CA PHE A 109 -1.05 -3.36 15.78
C PHE A 109 -1.98 -3.79 14.67
N ARG A 110 -1.56 -3.63 13.42
CA ARG A 110 -2.22 -4.13 12.22
C ARG A 110 -1.23 -4.92 11.40
N ALA A 111 -1.66 -6.05 10.91
CA ALA A 111 -0.89 -6.82 9.93
C ALA A 111 -1.86 -7.32 8.86
N ASN A 112 -1.46 -7.22 7.61
CA ASN A 112 -2.22 -7.70 6.48
C ASN A 112 -1.29 -8.48 5.56
N VAL A 113 -1.76 -9.61 5.08
CA VAL A 113 -1.10 -10.38 4.02
C VAL A 113 -2.11 -10.59 2.91
N ARG A 114 -1.73 -10.29 1.69
CA ARG A 114 -2.56 -10.43 0.49
C ARG A 114 -1.80 -11.12 -0.61
N THR A 115 -2.50 -11.93 -1.38
CA THR A 115 -1.99 -12.49 -2.63
C THR A 115 -3.01 -12.23 -3.74
N ALA A 116 -2.53 -12.08 -4.95
CA ALA A 116 -3.38 -11.88 -6.12
C ALA A 116 -3.00 -12.82 -7.27
N GLY A 117 -3.98 -13.15 -8.10
CA GLY A 117 -3.81 -13.85 -9.37
C GLY A 117 -3.48 -15.34 -9.29
N ASN A 118 -3.23 -15.91 -8.10
CA ASN A 118 -2.79 -17.31 -7.97
C ASN A 118 -3.84 -18.32 -8.44
N LEU A 119 -5.12 -18.07 -8.15
CA LEU A 119 -6.20 -18.95 -8.62
C LEU A 119 -6.30 -18.89 -10.15
N LEU A 120 -6.27 -17.69 -10.72
CA LEU A 120 -6.34 -17.47 -12.15
C LEU A 120 -5.16 -18.14 -12.87
N TYR A 121 -3.97 -17.99 -12.31
CA TYR A 121 -2.76 -18.64 -12.83
C TYR A 121 -2.85 -20.19 -12.77
N GLY A 122 -3.39 -20.72 -11.68
CA GLY A 122 -3.65 -22.14 -11.54
C GLY A 122 -4.64 -22.64 -12.61
N ILE A 123 -5.74 -21.93 -12.83
CA ILE A 123 -6.74 -22.25 -13.88
C ILE A 123 -6.09 -22.18 -15.26
N SER A 124 -5.37 -21.10 -15.59
CA SER A 124 -4.69 -20.96 -16.90
C SER A 124 -3.74 -22.11 -17.19
N LYS A 125 -3.00 -22.58 -16.17
CA LYS A 125 -2.13 -23.77 -16.30
C LYS A 125 -2.90 -25.07 -16.49
N LEU A 126 -3.95 -25.28 -15.72
CA LEU A 126 -4.77 -26.50 -15.79
C LEU A 126 -5.49 -26.62 -17.14
N THR A 127 -5.89 -25.50 -17.73
CA THR A 127 -6.55 -25.46 -19.04
C THR A 127 -5.57 -25.41 -20.21
N ASN A 128 -4.26 -25.52 -19.96
CA ASN A 128 -3.21 -25.39 -20.98
C ASN A 128 -3.37 -24.14 -21.85
N GLN A 129 -3.79 -23.02 -21.25
CA GLN A 129 -3.95 -21.75 -21.95
C GLN A 129 -2.63 -21.30 -22.55
N GLN A 130 -2.63 -20.79 -23.76
CA GLN A 130 -1.45 -20.17 -24.37
C GLN A 130 -1.21 -18.79 -23.78
N LYS A 131 0.04 -18.43 -23.64
CA LYS A 131 0.44 -17.05 -23.28
C LYS A 131 0.36 -16.15 -24.52
N ASN A 132 0.08 -14.87 -24.26
CA ASN A 132 0.10 -13.85 -25.31
C ASN A 132 1.54 -13.51 -25.77
N GLU A 133 1.68 -12.54 -26.66
CA GLU A 133 2.99 -12.09 -27.20
C GLU A 133 3.93 -11.54 -26.13
N ASP A 134 3.39 -10.98 -25.04
CA ASP A 134 4.15 -10.49 -23.88
C ASP A 134 4.53 -11.61 -22.89
N GLY A 135 4.15 -12.86 -23.17
CA GLY A 135 4.47 -14.03 -22.35
C GLY A 135 3.63 -14.16 -21.08
N VAL A 136 2.48 -13.48 -20.99
CA VAL A 136 1.54 -13.52 -19.86
C VAL A 136 0.24 -14.24 -20.22
N TYR A 137 -0.44 -14.78 -19.20
CA TYR A 137 -1.77 -15.35 -19.37
C TYR A 137 -2.83 -14.25 -19.29
N GLU A 138 -3.93 -14.44 -20.01
CA GLU A 138 -5.07 -13.55 -20.05
C GLU A 138 -6.36 -14.27 -19.70
N ILE A 139 -7.36 -13.56 -19.20
CA ILE A 139 -8.73 -14.01 -19.05
C ILE A 139 -9.62 -13.02 -19.78
N PHE A 140 -10.45 -13.50 -20.69
CA PHE A 140 -11.26 -12.65 -21.58
C PHE A 140 -10.43 -11.62 -22.36
N ASN A 141 -9.22 -11.99 -22.80
CA ASN A 141 -8.23 -11.13 -23.48
C ASN A 141 -7.78 -9.95 -22.60
N ILE A 142 -7.84 -10.09 -21.29
CA ILE A 142 -7.38 -9.10 -20.32
C ILE A 142 -6.38 -9.78 -19.40
N GLN A 143 -5.21 -9.19 -19.28
CA GLN A 143 -4.16 -9.69 -18.39
C GLN A 143 -4.55 -9.52 -16.92
N TYR A 144 -3.99 -10.36 -16.05
CA TYR A 144 -4.21 -10.27 -14.61
C TYR A 144 -2.90 -10.19 -13.83
N SER A 145 -2.94 -9.43 -12.75
CA SER A 145 -1.78 -9.26 -11.89
C SER A 145 -1.59 -10.45 -10.96
N GLN A 146 -0.33 -10.86 -10.78
CA GLN A 146 0.05 -11.88 -9.81
C GLN A 146 1.11 -11.34 -8.86
N PHE A 147 0.79 -11.27 -7.56
CA PHE A 147 1.70 -10.75 -6.54
C PHE A 147 1.37 -11.27 -5.14
N ALA A 148 2.32 -11.12 -4.23
CA ALA A 148 2.13 -11.22 -2.78
C ALA A 148 2.48 -9.88 -2.13
N LYS A 149 1.74 -9.50 -1.09
CA LYS A 149 1.94 -8.25 -0.36
C LYS A 149 1.72 -8.45 1.13
N ALA A 150 2.62 -7.91 1.93
CA ALA A 150 2.53 -7.93 3.38
C ALA A 150 2.73 -6.50 3.92
N ASP A 151 1.85 -6.10 4.82
CA ASP A 151 1.86 -4.80 5.49
C ASP A 151 1.83 -5.01 7.00
N VAL A 152 2.68 -4.32 7.74
CA VAL A 152 2.67 -4.28 9.21
C VAL A 152 2.70 -2.82 9.65
N ASP A 153 1.77 -2.47 10.53
CA ASP A 153 1.64 -1.14 11.11
C ASP A 153 1.55 -1.27 12.64
N PHE A 154 2.44 -0.62 13.34
CA PHE A 154 2.52 -0.65 14.79
C PHE A 154 2.61 0.77 15.34
N ALA A 155 1.75 1.10 16.29
CA ALA A 155 1.86 2.34 17.04
C ALA A 155 1.82 2.08 18.54
N TYR A 156 2.69 2.73 19.28
CA TYR A 156 2.74 2.69 20.72
C TYR A 156 2.65 4.10 21.29
N ASN A 157 1.77 4.30 22.25
CA ASN A 157 1.54 5.55 22.93
C ASN A 157 1.97 5.43 24.40
N TRP A 158 3.05 6.08 24.75
CA TRP A 158 3.50 6.21 26.14
C TRP A 158 2.80 7.40 26.77
N TYR A 159 2.10 7.14 27.84
CA TYR A 159 1.58 8.17 28.72
C TYR A 159 2.71 8.61 29.66
N LEU A 160 3.13 9.85 29.57
CA LEU A 160 4.18 10.42 30.45
C LEU A 160 3.52 11.17 31.61
N THR A 161 2.62 12.08 31.30
CA THR A 161 1.83 12.87 32.25
C THR A 161 0.47 13.21 31.66
N ASP A 162 -0.44 13.81 32.46
CA ASP A 162 -1.73 14.31 31.97
C ASP A 162 -1.62 15.33 30.80
N LYS A 163 -0.42 15.91 30.65
CA LYS A 163 -0.16 16.94 29.64
C LYS A 163 0.84 16.51 28.56
N ALA A 164 1.47 15.33 28.70
CA ALA A 164 2.52 14.89 27.79
C ALA A 164 2.40 13.42 27.40
N ARG A 165 2.66 13.12 26.12
CA ARG A 165 2.70 11.77 25.56
C ARG A 165 3.84 11.67 24.57
N LEU A 166 4.41 10.47 24.48
CA LEU A 166 5.32 10.09 23.41
C LEU A 166 4.64 9.01 22.54
N VAL A 167 4.62 9.23 21.25
CA VAL A 167 4.01 8.31 20.29
C VAL A 167 5.09 7.81 19.35
N PHE A 168 5.25 6.50 19.26
CA PHE A 168 6.05 5.84 18.25
C PHE A 168 5.14 5.16 17.24
N HIS A 169 5.43 5.31 15.96
CA HIS A 169 4.77 4.61 14.87
C HIS A 169 5.81 3.97 13.95
N SER A 170 5.53 2.76 13.51
CA SER A 170 6.32 2.03 12.51
C SER A 170 5.40 1.42 11.48
N GLY A 171 5.61 1.75 10.23
CA GLY A 171 4.93 1.17 9.07
C GLY A 171 5.93 0.44 8.18
N LEU A 172 5.69 -0.83 7.93
CA LEU A 172 6.48 -1.68 7.04
C LEU A 172 5.57 -2.26 5.98
N GLY A 173 6.01 -2.24 4.73
CA GLY A 173 5.28 -2.85 3.63
C GLY A 173 6.22 -3.46 2.60
N VAL A 174 5.87 -4.64 2.11
CA VAL A 174 6.60 -5.33 1.03
C VAL A 174 5.58 -5.92 0.06
N GLY A 175 5.73 -5.62 -1.21
CA GLY A 175 4.95 -6.20 -2.29
C GLY A 175 5.86 -6.84 -3.32
N LEU A 176 5.65 -8.11 -3.63
CA LEU A 176 6.46 -8.91 -4.54
C LEU A 176 5.62 -9.31 -5.76
N PRO A 177 5.85 -8.74 -6.95
CA PRO A 177 5.27 -9.23 -8.20
C PRO A 177 5.98 -10.54 -8.61
N TYR A 178 5.25 -11.47 -9.18
CA TYR A 178 5.79 -12.74 -9.71
C TYR A 178 4.87 -13.36 -10.74
N GLY A 179 5.35 -14.40 -11.41
CA GLY A 179 4.56 -15.23 -12.31
C GLY A 179 4.02 -14.47 -13.52
N ASN A 180 2.77 -14.04 -13.45
CA ASN A 180 2.08 -13.33 -14.51
C ASN A 180 2.28 -11.80 -14.48
N ALA A 181 3.06 -11.28 -13.54
CA ALA A 181 3.32 -9.85 -13.41
C ALA A 181 4.81 -9.60 -13.12
N SER A 182 5.41 -8.67 -13.86
CA SER A 182 6.79 -8.20 -13.66
C SER A 182 6.88 -6.98 -12.73
N ILE A 183 5.78 -6.28 -12.53
CA ILE A 183 5.67 -5.09 -11.69
C ILE A 183 4.35 -5.14 -10.90
N LEU A 184 4.33 -4.53 -9.72
CA LEU A 184 3.09 -4.34 -8.98
C LEU A 184 2.16 -3.36 -9.72
N PRO A 185 0.85 -3.65 -9.76
CA PRO A 185 -0.13 -2.67 -10.21
C PRO A 185 0.01 -1.36 -9.43
N PHE A 186 -0.28 -0.25 -10.08
CA PHE A 186 -0.19 1.07 -9.44
C PHE A 186 -0.97 1.17 -8.13
N GLU A 187 -2.12 0.53 -8.06
CA GLU A 187 -3.00 0.50 -6.88
C GLU A 187 -2.37 -0.18 -5.68
N GLU A 188 -1.41 -1.06 -5.92
CA GLU A 188 -0.75 -1.84 -4.88
C GLU A 188 0.64 -1.34 -4.53
N ARG A 189 1.19 -0.40 -5.31
CA ARG A 189 2.51 0.18 -5.01
C ARG A 189 2.45 1.15 -3.84
N TYR A 190 3.55 1.24 -3.13
CA TYR A 190 3.72 2.18 -2.02
C TYR A 190 4.19 3.53 -2.51
N TYR A 191 3.88 4.56 -1.73
CA TYR A 191 4.41 5.90 -1.87
C TYR A 191 4.79 6.47 -0.50
N SER A 192 5.67 7.47 -0.49
CA SER A 192 6.09 8.17 0.72
C SER A 192 5.93 9.68 0.58
N GLY A 193 5.90 10.36 1.73
CA GLY A 193 5.60 11.78 1.87
C GLY A 193 4.16 12.06 2.27
N GLY A 194 3.93 13.27 2.79
CA GLY A 194 2.64 13.73 3.29
C GLY A 194 2.47 13.56 4.80
N ALA A 195 1.39 14.13 5.33
CA ALA A 195 1.14 14.29 6.76
C ALA A 195 1.11 12.99 7.59
N ASN A 196 0.82 11.85 6.96
CA ASN A 196 0.69 10.55 7.63
C ASN A 196 1.89 9.60 7.41
N SER A 197 2.98 10.09 6.81
CA SER A 197 4.18 9.31 6.51
C SER A 197 5.40 10.18 6.81
N MET A 198 6.05 10.74 5.82
CA MET A 198 7.22 11.61 5.94
C MET A 198 6.78 13.07 5.77
N ARG A 199 6.53 13.77 6.88
CA ARG A 199 5.91 15.11 6.91
C ARG A 199 6.75 16.22 6.26
N GLY A 200 8.07 16.03 6.16
CA GLY A 200 8.97 16.98 5.48
C GLY A 200 8.86 16.98 3.96
N TRP A 201 8.12 16.04 3.38
CA TRP A 201 7.89 15.96 1.93
C TRP A 201 6.41 15.99 1.61
N SER A 202 6.07 16.63 0.50
CA SER A 202 4.72 16.53 -0.06
C SER A 202 4.42 15.08 -0.44
N ALA A 203 3.14 14.73 -0.50
CA ALA A 203 2.71 13.37 -0.86
C ALA A 203 3.33 12.93 -2.19
N ARG A 204 3.89 11.71 -2.22
CA ARG A 204 4.55 11.11 -3.39
C ARG A 204 5.78 11.87 -3.89
N ARG A 205 6.50 12.59 -3.03
CA ARG A 205 7.71 13.32 -3.42
C ARG A 205 9.00 12.67 -2.92
N LEU A 206 8.93 11.66 -2.07
CA LEU A 206 10.08 10.96 -1.53
C LEU A 206 10.23 9.57 -2.16
N GLY A 207 11.44 9.27 -2.65
CA GLY A 207 11.83 7.97 -3.19
C GLY A 207 11.30 7.67 -4.60
N PRO A 208 11.50 6.43 -5.09
CA PRO A 208 12.15 5.30 -4.41
C PRO A 208 13.67 5.44 -4.28
N GLY A 209 14.20 4.97 -3.14
CA GLY A 209 15.64 5.06 -2.85
C GLY A 209 16.18 6.47 -3.00
N ASN A 210 17.24 6.63 -3.79
CA ASN A 210 17.82 7.94 -4.14
C ASN A 210 17.29 8.51 -5.47
N PHE A 211 16.23 7.90 -6.04
CA PHE A 211 15.64 8.41 -7.27
C PHE A 211 15.03 9.79 -7.05
N TYR A 212 15.40 10.74 -7.90
CA TYR A 212 14.86 12.09 -7.92
C TYR A 212 14.28 12.43 -9.29
N ASN A 213 13.03 12.80 -9.34
CA ASN A 213 12.39 13.26 -10.56
C ASN A 213 12.66 14.74 -10.79
N SER A 214 13.60 15.05 -11.70
CA SER A 214 14.01 16.42 -12.02
C SER A 214 13.01 17.20 -12.89
N SER A 215 11.97 16.55 -13.42
CA SER A 215 11.02 17.18 -14.35
C SER A 215 10.08 18.22 -13.71
N GLY A 216 10.13 18.39 -12.38
CA GLY A 216 9.26 19.31 -11.63
C GLY A 216 7.79 18.83 -11.53
N SER A 217 7.31 18.03 -12.45
CA SER A 217 5.99 17.41 -12.41
C SER A 217 5.97 16.15 -11.55
N ILE A 218 4.85 15.85 -10.88
CA ILE A 218 4.69 14.61 -10.14
C ILE A 218 4.40 13.48 -11.14
N ASP A 219 5.35 12.57 -11.29
CA ASP A 219 5.12 11.31 -12.00
C ASP A 219 4.76 10.24 -10.98
N PHE A 220 3.46 9.99 -10.81
CA PHE A 220 2.95 9.11 -9.77
C PHE A 220 3.47 7.67 -9.86
N MET A 221 3.80 7.21 -11.06
CA MET A 221 4.36 5.86 -11.25
C MET A 221 5.81 5.80 -10.86
N LYS A 222 6.61 6.76 -11.32
CA LYS A 222 8.03 6.82 -11.01
C LYS A 222 8.32 7.10 -9.55
N GLN A 223 7.37 7.73 -8.83
CA GLN A 223 7.48 8.04 -7.41
C GLN A 223 6.69 7.06 -6.54
N SER A 224 6.77 5.78 -6.87
CA SER A 224 6.17 4.67 -6.14
C SER A 224 7.15 3.50 -6.06
N GLY A 225 6.98 2.64 -5.06
CA GLY A 225 7.89 1.52 -4.80
C GLY A 225 7.15 0.25 -4.38
N ASP A 226 7.91 -0.80 -4.20
CA ASP A 226 7.43 -2.14 -3.83
C ASP A 226 7.70 -2.44 -2.36
N ILE A 227 8.60 -1.68 -1.73
CA ILE A 227 8.95 -1.75 -0.31
C ILE A 227 8.72 -0.37 0.31
N LYS A 228 8.24 -0.33 1.55
CA LYS A 228 8.04 0.89 2.34
C LYS A 228 8.53 0.72 3.76
N LEU A 229 9.19 1.74 4.28
CA LEU A 229 9.53 1.90 5.69
C LEU A 229 9.14 3.31 6.12
N ASP A 230 8.30 3.41 7.14
CA ASP A 230 8.00 4.65 7.87
C ASP A 230 8.28 4.44 9.36
N LEU A 231 9.03 5.35 9.95
CA LEU A 231 9.29 5.43 11.39
C LEU A 231 8.98 6.85 11.84
N ASN A 232 8.08 7.01 12.79
CA ASN A 232 7.68 8.32 13.30
C ASN A 232 7.77 8.31 14.83
N LEU A 233 8.41 9.31 15.38
CA LEU A 233 8.44 9.58 16.82
C LEU A 233 7.87 10.97 17.07
N GLU A 234 6.89 11.07 17.95
CA GLU A 234 6.18 12.32 18.20
C GLU A 234 5.96 12.54 19.70
N ALA A 235 6.43 13.66 20.19
CA ALA A 235 6.17 14.12 21.56
C ALA A 235 5.05 15.16 21.52
N ARG A 236 3.92 14.85 22.14
CA ARG A 236 2.72 15.70 22.21
C ARG A 236 2.60 16.32 23.56
N PHE A 237 2.30 17.63 23.58
CA PHE A 237 2.17 18.41 24.80
C PHE A 237 0.86 19.19 24.79
N ARG A 238 0.07 19.08 25.85
CA ARG A 238 -1.08 19.97 26.07
C ARG A 238 -0.58 21.24 26.73
N LEU A 239 -0.68 22.37 26.05
CA LEU A 239 -0.21 23.66 26.52
C LEU A 239 -1.25 24.33 27.43
N ILE A 240 -2.28 24.91 26.86
CA ILE A 240 -3.32 25.64 27.56
C ILE A 240 -4.67 25.28 26.94
N TRP A 241 -5.67 25.01 27.78
CA TRP A 241 -7.04 24.71 27.37
C TRP A 241 -7.12 23.53 26.38
N LYS A 242 -7.40 23.77 25.10
CA LYS A 242 -7.47 22.78 24.02
C LYS A 242 -6.29 22.84 23.05
N LEU A 243 -5.31 23.71 23.32
CA LEU A 243 -4.13 23.86 22.49
C LEU A 243 -3.14 22.74 22.79
N GLU A 244 -2.77 21.99 21.78
CA GLU A 244 -1.74 20.96 21.82
C GLU A 244 -0.60 21.34 20.87
N ALA A 245 0.63 21.07 21.27
CA ALA A 245 1.83 21.18 20.45
C ALA A 245 2.43 19.79 20.28
N ALA A 246 3.09 19.56 19.16
CA ALA A 246 3.81 18.32 18.91
C ALA A 246 5.19 18.61 18.32
N LEU A 247 6.21 17.91 18.83
CA LEU A 247 7.52 17.83 18.21
C LEU A 247 7.64 16.44 17.58
N PHE A 248 8.13 16.37 16.36
CA PHE A 248 8.22 15.09 15.68
C PHE A 248 9.55 14.88 14.96
N LEU A 249 9.90 13.60 14.83
CA LEU A 249 11.00 13.09 14.02
C LEU A 249 10.45 11.95 13.15
N ASP A 250 10.60 12.08 11.84
CA ASP A 250 10.21 11.05 10.89
C ASP A 250 11.46 10.52 10.18
N ALA A 251 11.51 9.20 9.94
CA ALA A 251 12.56 8.55 9.18
C ALA A 251 11.94 7.47 8.28
N GLY A 252 12.33 7.39 7.02
CA GLY A 252 11.78 6.37 6.13
C GLY A 252 12.11 6.60 4.67
N ASN A 253 11.65 5.69 3.84
CA ASN A 253 11.70 5.77 2.38
C ASN A 253 10.84 4.65 1.77
N ILE A 254 10.77 4.63 0.44
CA ILE A 254 10.28 3.52 -0.36
C ILE A 254 11.40 3.03 -1.29
N TRP A 255 11.30 1.78 -1.74
CA TRP A 255 12.25 1.18 -2.70
C TRP A 255 11.53 0.28 -3.68
N THR A 256 12.15 0.01 -4.80
CA THR A 256 11.74 -1.04 -5.73
C THR A 256 12.45 -2.35 -5.41
N ILE A 257 11.83 -3.49 -5.70
CA ILE A 257 12.46 -4.81 -5.59
C ILE A 257 13.31 -5.10 -6.83
N HIS A 258 12.80 -4.73 -8.00
CA HIS A 258 13.52 -4.90 -9.26
C HIS A 258 14.15 -3.58 -9.71
N ASP A 259 15.19 -3.70 -10.51
CA ASP A 259 15.83 -2.54 -11.15
C ASP A 259 15.01 -2.13 -12.38
N TYR A 260 14.26 -1.04 -12.25
CA TYR A 260 13.46 -0.49 -13.33
C TYR A 260 14.21 0.66 -13.99
N ALA A 261 14.31 0.63 -15.33
CA ALA A 261 15.00 1.66 -16.10
C ALA A 261 14.44 3.09 -15.86
N GLU A 262 13.14 3.18 -15.56
CA GLU A 262 12.46 4.44 -15.28
C GLU A 262 12.67 4.95 -13.84
N GLN A 263 13.23 4.13 -12.95
CA GLN A 263 13.48 4.43 -11.53
C GLN A 263 14.94 4.09 -11.14
N PRO A 264 15.94 4.65 -11.84
CA PRO A 264 17.34 4.37 -11.54
C PRO A 264 17.65 4.75 -10.09
N THR A 265 18.48 3.98 -9.41
CA THR A 265 18.84 4.13 -7.98
C THR A 265 17.68 3.87 -6.99
N GLY A 266 16.51 3.38 -7.46
CA GLY A 266 15.37 3.08 -6.63
C GLY A 266 15.41 1.71 -5.96
N VAL A 267 16.27 0.79 -6.40
CA VAL A 267 16.28 -0.61 -5.96
C VAL A 267 16.79 -0.76 -4.52
N PHE A 268 16.10 -1.63 -3.76
CA PHE A 268 16.48 -1.97 -2.39
C PHE A 268 17.74 -2.85 -2.37
N ARG A 269 18.74 -2.44 -1.58
CA ARG A 269 19.96 -3.20 -1.32
C ARG A 269 20.26 -3.23 0.17
N TRP A 270 20.40 -4.41 0.75
CA TRP A 270 20.64 -4.59 2.19
C TRP A 270 21.87 -3.85 2.73
N ASN A 271 22.91 -3.70 1.93
CA ASN A 271 24.14 -3.01 2.30
C ASN A 271 24.11 -1.49 2.14
N GLU A 272 23.03 -0.95 1.54
CA GLU A 272 22.96 0.47 1.16
C GLU A 272 21.66 1.17 1.62
N PHE A 273 20.57 0.42 1.91
CA PHE A 273 19.25 1.00 2.18
C PHE A 273 19.28 2.03 3.31
N TYR A 274 20.10 1.80 4.36
CA TYR A 274 20.22 2.72 5.50
C TYR A 274 20.78 4.10 5.11
N LYS A 275 21.58 4.20 4.04
CA LYS A 275 22.09 5.47 3.49
C LYS A 275 21.03 6.24 2.71
N GLN A 276 19.95 5.57 2.35
CA GLN A 276 18.85 6.12 1.57
C GLN A 276 17.65 6.49 2.47
N ILE A 277 17.73 6.23 3.77
CA ILE A 277 16.69 6.65 4.72
C ILE A 277 16.71 8.18 4.81
N ALA A 278 15.57 8.77 4.43
CA ALA A 278 15.34 10.20 4.60
C ALA A 278 14.88 10.48 6.04
N CYS A 279 15.32 11.58 6.62
CA CYS A 279 14.93 12.02 7.96
C CYS A 279 14.45 13.47 7.91
N ASN A 280 13.41 13.76 8.68
CA ASN A 280 12.94 15.13 8.92
C ASN A 280 12.42 15.28 10.34
N TYR A 281 12.39 16.54 10.80
CA TYR A 281 11.81 16.91 12.08
C TYR A 281 11.01 18.20 11.94
N GLY A 282 10.14 18.44 12.90
CA GLY A 282 9.33 19.65 12.91
C GLY A 282 8.45 19.76 14.18
N PHE A 283 7.59 20.77 14.17
CA PHE A 283 6.65 21.08 15.24
C PHE A 283 5.33 21.57 14.68
#